data_9769eac4101e2f20adcbd0af5232e853
#
_entry.id   9769eac4101e2f20adcbd0af5232e853
#
_cell.length_a   1.000
_cell.length_b   1.000
_cell.length_c   1.000
_cell.angle_alpha   90.00
_cell.angle_beta   90.00
_cell.angle_gamma   90.00
#
_symmetry.space_group_name_H-M   'P 1'
#
loop_
_entity.id
_entity.type
_entity.pdbx_description
1 polymer ?
#
loop_
_entity_poly.entity_id
_entity_poly.type
_entity_poly.pdbx_seq_one_letter_code
_entity_poly.pdbx_strand_id
1 'polypeptide(L)'
;MSEDDYRQLQSALVIRPDMGDLIPGSGGLRKLRWRIPGRGKRGGVRVIYYWVMSREEIWMLLAYAKAKKEDLSPQQVKLLRRIVESWNNG
;
A
#
# COMPACT_ATOMS: atom_id res chain seq x y z
N MET A 1 -1.64 -12.50 6.19
CA MET A 1 -1.79 -12.69 4.74
C MET A 1 -0.88 -13.81 4.29
N SER A 2 -1.40 -14.79 3.56
CA SER A 2 -0.58 -15.90 3.10
C SER A 2 0.33 -15.45 1.94
N GLU A 3 1.29 -16.31 1.60
CA GLU A 3 2.18 -16.04 0.49
C GLU A 3 1.42 -15.95 -0.84
N ASP A 4 0.41 -16.79 -1.02
CA ASP A 4 -0.43 -16.75 -2.22
C ASP A 4 -1.23 -15.45 -2.30
N ASP A 5 -1.78 -15.01 -1.19
CA ASP A 5 -2.52 -13.75 -1.13
C ASP A 5 -1.61 -12.58 -1.50
N TYR A 6 -0.39 -12.60 -1.00
CA TYR A 6 0.59 -11.56 -1.30
C TYR A 6 0.94 -11.54 -2.79
N ARG A 7 1.12 -12.71 -3.39
CA ARG A 7 1.41 -12.81 -4.83
C ARG A 7 0.27 -12.28 -5.68
N GLN A 8 -0.97 -12.58 -5.29
CA GLN A 8 -2.14 -12.07 -6.00
C GLN A 8 -2.20 -10.54 -5.93
N LEU A 9 -1.90 -9.99 -4.76
CA LEU A 9 -1.84 -8.54 -4.58
C LEU A 9 -0.76 -7.93 -5.46
N GLN A 10 0.43 -8.50 -5.46
CA GLN A 10 1.53 -8.01 -6.29
C GLN A 10 1.16 -8.04 -7.77
N SER A 11 0.57 -9.14 -8.23
CA SER A 11 0.15 -9.27 -9.62
C SER A 11 -0.87 -8.23 -10.01
N ALA A 12 -1.84 -7.97 -9.14
CA ALA A 12 -2.86 -6.96 -9.37
C ALA A 12 -2.24 -5.56 -9.50
N LEU A 13 -1.28 -5.24 -8.63
CA LEU A 13 -0.62 -3.94 -8.65
C LEU A 13 0.31 -3.77 -9.85
N VAL A 14 0.91 -4.85 -10.35
CA VAL A 14 1.72 -4.79 -11.56
C VAL A 14 0.84 -4.42 -12.76
N ILE A 15 -0.37 -4.97 -12.81
CA ILE A 15 -1.32 -4.68 -13.90
C ILE A 15 -1.92 -3.29 -13.76
N ARG A 16 -2.26 -2.90 -12.53
CA ARG A 16 -2.86 -1.60 -12.25
C ARG A 16 -2.20 -0.92 -11.05
N PRO A 17 -1.04 -0.30 -11.26
CA PRO A 17 -0.34 0.37 -10.15
C PRO A 17 -1.10 1.57 -9.58
N ASP A 18 -2.05 2.12 -10.32
CA ASP A 18 -2.89 3.22 -9.86
C ASP A 18 -4.17 2.76 -9.15
N MET A 19 -4.27 1.48 -8.83
CA MET A 19 -5.47 0.92 -8.22
C MET A 19 -5.80 1.55 -6.86
N GLY A 20 -4.79 1.84 -6.06
CA GLY A 20 -4.98 2.49 -4.77
C GLY A 20 -5.17 3.99 -4.90
N ASP A 21 -5.83 4.58 -3.90
CA ASP A 21 -6.08 6.02 -3.86
C ASP A 21 -4.88 6.77 -3.31
N LEU A 22 -4.56 7.89 -3.92
CA LEU A 22 -3.49 8.76 -3.42
C LEU A 22 -3.85 9.29 -2.03
N ILE A 23 -2.87 9.25 -1.14
CA ILE A 23 -3.01 9.81 0.20
C ILE A 23 -2.59 11.28 0.15
N PRO A 24 -3.48 12.21 0.49
CA PRO A 24 -3.14 13.64 0.45
C PRO A 24 -1.93 13.97 1.32
N GLY A 25 -1.05 14.82 0.80
CA GLY A 25 0.13 15.27 1.53
C GLY A 25 1.21 14.22 1.72
N SER A 26 1.10 13.08 1.08
CA SER A 26 2.03 11.97 1.28
C SER A 26 3.19 11.94 0.28
N GLY A 27 3.14 12.77 -0.75
CA GLY A 27 4.18 12.73 -1.78
C GLY A 27 4.06 11.56 -2.74
N GLY A 28 2.88 10.98 -2.87
CA GLY A 28 2.63 9.91 -3.84
C GLY A 28 2.30 8.55 -3.25
N LEU A 29 2.19 8.47 -1.92
CA LEU A 29 1.76 7.20 -1.31
C LEU A 29 0.33 6.89 -1.70
N ARG A 30 0.03 5.62 -1.87
CA ARG A 30 -1.31 5.14 -2.19
C ARG A 30 -1.78 4.15 -1.14
N LYS A 31 -3.08 4.16 -0.89
CA LYS A 31 -3.72 3.20 0.00
C LYS A 31 -4.69 2.35 -0.79
N LEU A 32 -4.66 1.06 -0.55
CA LEU A 32 -5.51 0.10 -1.23
C LEU A 32 -6.19 -0.78 -0.21
N ARG A 33 -7.50 -0.97 -0.38
CA ARG A 33 -8.22 -1.97 0.40
C ARG A 33 -8.16 -3.29 -0.37
N TRP A 34 -7.47 -4.27 0.19
CA TRP A 34 -7.34 -5.57 -0.44
C TRP A 34 -8.17 -6.59 0.33
N ARG A 35 -9.04 -7.26 -0.39
CA ARG A 35 -9.88 -8.30 0.21
C ARG A 35 -9.21 -9.64 0.04
N ILE A 36 -9.07 -10.38 1.15
CA ILE A 36 -8.46 -11.70 1.12
C ILE A 36 -9.57 -12.72 0.82
N PRO A 37 -9.45 -13.50 -0.29
CA PRO A 37 -10.47 -14.48 -0.62
C PRO A 37 -10.69 -15.48 0.50
N GLY A 38 -11.96 -15.84 0.72
CA GLY A 38 -12.33 -16.85 1.72
C GLY A 38 -12.43 -16.38 3.15
N ARG A 39 -12.09 -15.11 3.43
CA ARG A 39 -12.12 -14.59 4.80
C ARG A 39 -13.35 -13.73 5.13
N GLY A 40 -14.27 -13.60 4.19
CA GLY A 40 -15.49 -12.84 4.40
C GLY A 40 -15.26 -11.34 4.58
N LYS A 41 -16.24 -10.68 5.21
CA LYS A 41 -16.24 -9.21 5.31
C LYS A 41 -15.13 -8.63 6.19
N ARG A 42 -14.61 -9.41 7.13
CA ARG A 42 -13.58 -8.95 8.05
C ARG A 42 -12.16 -9.30 7.62
N GLY A 43 -12.01 -9.95 6.47
CA GLY A 43 -10.72 -10.38 5.98
C GLY A 43 -9.94 -9.35 5.19
N GLY A 44 -10.40 -8.09 5.17
CA GLY A 44 -9.73 -7.05 4.40
C GLY A 44 -8.49 -6.51 5.08
N VAL A 45 -7.50 -6.16 4.25
CA VAL A 45 -6.29 -5.48 4.72
C VAL A 45 -6.16 -4.15 3.99
N ARG A 46 -5.55 -3.19 4.66
CA ARG A 46 -5.11 -1.94 4.05
C ARG A 46 -3.67 -2.10 3.65
N VAL A 47 -3.37 -1.73 2.41
CA VAL A 47 -2.01 -1.80 1.88
C VAL A 47 -1.59 -0.39 1.52
N ILE A 48 -0.42 0.00 2.03
CA ILE A 48 0.18 1.29 1.70
C ILE A 48 1.37 1.00 0.82
N TYR A 49 1.40 1.63 -0.35
CA TYR A 49 2.48 1.39 -1.31
C TYR A 49 2.85 2.67 -2.03
N TYR A 50 3.98 2.63 -2.70
CA TYR A 50 4.45 3.74 -3.53
C TYR A 50 4.77 3.20 -4.92
N TRP A 51 4.23 3.85 -5.95
CA TRP A 51 4.48 3.48 -7.33
C TRP A 51 5.60 4.36 -7.89
N VAL A 52 6.74 3.73 -8.18
CA VAL A 52 7.88 4.41 -8.80
C VAL A 52 7.69 4.32 -10.31
N MET A 53 7.03 5.33 -10.87
CA MET A 53 6.65 5.32 -12.29
C MET A 53 7.85 5.21 -13.23
N SER A 54 8.95 5.87 -12.90
CA SER A 54 10.14 5.88 -13.76
C SER A 54 10.82 4.52 -13.88
N ARG A 55 10.60 3.63 -12.91
CA ARG A 55 11.20 2.30 -12.88
C ARG A 55 10.18 1.18 -13.03
N GLU A 56 8.91 1.53 -13.10
CA GLU A 56 7.81 0.57 -13.11
C GLU A 56 7.86 -0.38 -11.92
N GLU A 57 8.23 0.15 -10.75
CA GLU A 57 8.33 -0.62 -9.52
C GLU A 57 7.24 -0.23 -8.54
N ILE A 58 6.84 -1.19 -7.73
CA ILE A 58 5.92 -0.97 -6.61
C ILE A 58 6.67 -1.25 -5.32
N TRP A 59 6.73 -0.26 -4.44
CA TRP A 59 7.31 -0.42 -3.11
C TRP A 59 6.20 -0.66 -2.11
N MET A 60 6.14 -1.87 -1.58
CA MET A 60 5.15 -2.25 -0.57
C MET A 60 5.67 -1.80 0.78
N LEU A 61 5.00 -0.85 1.40
CA LEU A 61 5.50 -0.23 2.62
C LEU A 61 4.87 -0.79 3.88
N LEU A 62 3.56 -1.03 3.87
CA LEU A 62 2.85 -1.39 5.07
C LEU A 62 1.55 -2.12 4.71
N ALA A 63 1.22 -3.14 5.49
CA ALA A 63 -0.07 -3.79 5.38
C ALA A 63 -0.61 -4.01 6.79
N TYR A 64 -1.88 -3.69 7.00
CA TYR A 64 -2.49 -3.86 8.32
C TYR A 64 -3.97 -4.23 8.17
N ALA A 65 -4.50 -4.89 9.19
CA ALA A 65 -5.89 -5.28 9.20
C ALA A 65 -6.79 -4.06 9.40
N LYS A 66 -7.77 -3.91 8.52
CA LYS A 66 -8.72 -2.79 8.60
C LYS A 66 -9.44 -2.74 9.94
N ALA A 67 -9.72 -3.91 10.53
CA ALA A 67 -10.43 -3.99 11.80
C ALA A 67 -9.66 -3.34 12.95
N LYS A 68 -8.34 -3.24 12.85
CA LYS A 68 -7.51 -2.67 13.90
C LYS A 68 -7.26 -1.18 13.72
N LYS A 69 -7.31 -0.69 12.49
CA LYS A 69 -6.99 0.69 12.20
C LYS A 69 -7.56 1.06 10.84
N GLU A 70 -8.26 2.20 10.75
CA GLU A 70 -8.84 2.62 9.47
C GLU A 70 -7.85 3.35 8.58
N ASP A 71 -7.18 4.35 9.14
CA ASP A 71 -6.27 5.19 8.36
C ASP A 71 -4.97 5.45 9.10
N LEU A 72 -3.95 5.82 8.34
CA LEU A 72 -2.69 6.29 8.92
C LEU A 72 -2.89 7.64 9.58
N SER A 73 -2.22 7.84 10.70
CA SER A 73 -2.17 9.18 11.31
C SER A 73 -1.32 10.10 10.44
N PRO A 74 -1.49 11.43 10.57
CA PRO A 74 -0.63 12.38 9.84
C PRO A 74 0.86 12.17 10.11
N GLN A 75 1.22 11.78 11.33
CA GLN A 75 2.61 11.49 11.68
C GLN A 75 3.14 10.27 10.95
N GLN A 76 2.32 9.24 10.82
CA GLN A 76 2.71 8.04 10.07
C GLN A 76 2.88 8.33 8.58
N VAL A 77 1.99 9.15 8.03
CA VAL A 77 2.11 9.58 6.63
C VAL A 77 3.43 10.32 6.41
N LYS A 78 3.77 11.23 7.31
CA LYS A 78 5.04 11.97 7.23
C LYS A 78 6.24 11.03 7.29
N LEU A 79 6.20 10.06 8.18
CA LEU A 79 7.30 9.12 8.34
C LEU A 79 7.49 8.30 7.07
N LEU A 80 6.42 7.76 6.52
CA LEU A 80 6.49 6.97 5.29
C LEU A 80 6.95 7.82 4.10
N ARG A 81 6.48 9.05 4.03
CA ARG A 81 6.93 9.98 3.00
C ARG A 81 8.45 10.20 3.07
N ARG A 82 8.98 10.39 4.27
CA ARG A 82 10.43 10.57 4.46
C ARG A 82 11.20 9.34 4.00
N ILE A 83 10.69 8.16 4.31
CA ILE A 83 11.33 6.91 3.89
C ILE A 83 11.40 6.84 2.37
N VAL A 84 10.30 7.11 1.69
CA VAL A 84 10.25 7.09 0.23
C VAL A 84 11.17 8.13 -0.37
N GLU A 85 11.17 9.35 0.17
CA GLU A 85 12.05 10.41 -0.32
C GLU A 85 13.52 10.03 -0.15
N SER A 86 13.86 9.41 0.96
CA SER A 86 15.21 8.92 1.21
C SER A 86 15.63 7.88 0.18
N TRP A 87 14.74 6.96 -0.17
CA TRP A 87 15.03 5.94 -1.16
C TRP A 87 15.17 6.53 -2.57
N ASN A 88 14.35 7.52 -2.89
CA ASN A 88 14.41 8.18 -4.21
C ASN A 88 15.68 9.01 -4.38
N ASN A 89 16.18 9.60 -3.31
CA ASN A 89 17.33 10.48 -3.34
C ASN A 89 18.67 9.75 -3.06
N GLY A 90 18.56 8.50 -2.65
CA GLY A 90 19.74 7.68 -2.29
C GLY A 90 20.33 6.85 -3.44
#